data_2af1fe2a524daac8b1948279e1c91c82
#
_entry.id   2af1fe2a524daac8b1948279e1c91c82
#
_cell.length_a   1.000
_cell.length_b   1.000
_cell.length_c   1.000
_cell.angle_alpha   90.00
_cell.angle_beta   90.00
_cell.angle_gamma   90.00
#
_symmetry.space_group_name_H-M   'P 1'
#
loop_
_entity.id
_entity.type
_entity.pdbx_description
1 polymer ?
#
loop_
_entity_poly.entity_id
_entity_poly.type
_entity_poly.pdbx_seq_one_letter_code
_entity_poly.pdbx_strand_id
1 'polypeptide(L)'
;MKRGESMSDPSSFDYYAHRKHDHAHGQGHDDHAPAAKPDEGPPSEHEIVSRAMQELLEQKGLITADEIRRRMEIFEEEFPFRGSRVIARAWTDAAFRKRLLEDGKKACAETGVDLEATRLIAVENTPDVHNVIVCTLCSCYPRELLGMPPTWYKSDNYRSRVVFEPRAVLKEFGTVLPDHVTVRVHDSNADMRYVVVPMRPKGTEGWSEEQLAGILTRDTLVGVTVPRIPARE
;
A
#
# COMPACT_ATOMS: atom_id res chain seq x y z
N MET A 1 -11.45 10.31 60.89
CA MET A 1 -12.34 10.09 59.73
C MET A 1 -11.80 10.89 58.57
N LYS A 2 -11.01 10.26 57.66
CA LYS A 2 -10.65 10.82 56.36
C LYS A 2 -10.96 9.76 55.31
N ARG A 3 -11.80 10.11 54.37
CA ARG A 3 -12.26 9.22 53.28
C ARG A 3 -11.15 9.05 52.26
N GLY A 4 -10.93 7.79 51.86
CA GLY A 4 -9.98 7.44 50.81
C GLY A 4 -10.49 7.91 49.43
N GLU A 5 -9.62 8.56 48.70
CA GLU A 5 -9.78 8.80 47.29
C GLU A 5 -9.38 7.54 46.52
N SER A 6 -10.34 7.04 45.76
CA SER A 6 -10.18 5.94 44.80
C SER A 6 -9.33 6.42 43.66
N MET A 7 -8.13 5.87 43.53
CA MET A 7 -7.33 6.02 42.30
C MET A 7 -8.03 5.25 41.16
N SER A 8 -8.48 5.95 40.16
CA SER A 8 -8.99 5.40 38.90
C SER A 8 -7.87 4.70 38.14
N ASP A 9 -8.14 3.47 37.76
CA ASP A 9 -7.30 2.60 36.94
C ASP A 9 -7.03 3.24 35.56
N PRO A 10 -5.76 3.43 35.12
CA PRO A 10 -5.44 4.01 33.82
C PRO A 10 -5.57 3.04 32.65
N SER A 11 -6.06 1.83 32.81
CA SER A 11 -6.15 0.80 31.77
C SER A 11 -7.42 0.81 30.89
N SER A 12 -8.37 1.72 31.14
CA SER A 12 -9.60 1.84 30.36
C SER A 12 -9.59 3.06 29.45
N PHE A 13 -8.62 3.14 28.54
CA PHE A 13 -8.68 4.11 27.44
C PHE A 13 -9.59 3.53 26.36
N ASP A 14 -10.86 3.91 26.37
CA ASP A 14 -11.83 3.51 25.34
C ASP A 14 -11.54 4.28 24.05
N TYR A 15 -10.76 3.64 23.17
CA TYR A 15 -10.31 4.18 21.87
C TYR A 15 -11.48 4.47 20.91
N TYR A 16 -12.68 3.98 21.20
CA TYR A 16 -13.86 4.12 20.34
C TYR A 16 -14.86 5.18 20.79
N ALA A 17 -14.70 5.78 21.96
CA ALA A 17 -15.71 6.68 22.57
C ALA A 17 -15.78 8.08 21.91
N HIS A 18 -14.85 8.47 21.04
CA HIS A 18 -14.80 9.82 20.46
C HIS A 18 -15.17 9.93 18.98
N ARG A 19 -15.66 8.87 18.33
CA ARG A 19 -16.25 8.97 17.00
C ARG A 19 -17.77 9.08 17.08
N LYS A 20 -18.29 10.17 17.61
CA LYS A 20 -19.66 10.61 17.28
C LYS A 20 -19.62 11.23 15.89
N HIS A 21 -19.93 10.41 14.88
CA HIS A 21 -20.29 10.94 13.58
C HIS A 21 -21.68 11.55 13.70
N ASP A 22 -21.77 12.87 13.78
CA ASP A 22 -23.00 13.58 13.53
C ASP A 22 -23.34 13.43 12.05
N HIS A 23 -24.20 12.46 11.74
CA HIS A 23 -24.84 12.36 10.45
C HIS A 23 -25.92 13.44 10.35
N ALA A 24 -25.52 14.68 10.06
CA ALA A 24 -26.44 15.67 9.55
C ALA A 24 -26.77 15.28 8.10
N HIS A 25 -28.00 14.82 7.87
CA HIS A 25 -28.54 14.64 6.52
C HIS A 25 -28.70 16.03 5.86
N GLY A 26 -27.68 16.46 5.13
CA GLY A 26 -27.69 17.61 4.24
C GLY A 26 -27.50 17.14 2.80
N GLN A 27 -28.47 17.41 1.95
CA GLN A 27 -28.41 17.15 0.51
C GLN A 27 -27.24 17.89 -0.12
N GLY A 28 -26.30 17.17 -0.74
CA GLY A 28 -25.19 17.74 -1.49
C GLY A 28 -24.31 16.59 -1.98
N HIS A 29 -24.70 16.00 -3.11
CA HIS A 29 -23.90 14.98 -3.81
C HIS A 29 -22.80 15.68 -4.59
N ASP A 30 -21.62 16.00 -4.02
CA ASP A 30 -20.43 16.26 -4.84
C ASP A 30 -19.11 16.43 -4.06
N ASP A 31 -19.06 16.23 -2.75
CA ASP A 31 -17.86 16.51 -1.94
C ASP A 31 -17.08 15.26 -1.49
N HIS A 32 -17.09 14.18 -2.27
CA HIS A 32 -16.14 13.09 -2.03
C HIS A 32 -14.81 13.46 -2.65
N ALA A 33 -13.91 14.05 -1.84
CA ALA A 33 -12.52 14.21 -2.25
C ALA A 33 -11.98 12.88 -2.74
N PRO A 34 -11.30 12.81 -3.90
CA PRO A 34 -10.76 11.56 -4.43
C PRO A 34 -9.92 10.84 -3.37
N ALA A 35 -10.02 9.51 -3.29
CA ALA A 35 -9.19 8.70 -2.39
C ALA A 35 -7.68 8.91 -2.61
N ALA A 36 -7.31 9.43 -3.80
CA ALA A 36 -5.95 9.78 -4.17
C ALA A 36 -5.42 11.09 -3.55
N LYS A 37 -6.28 11.94 -2.95
CA LYS A 37 -5.79 13.16 -2.29
C LYS A 37 -5.20 12.83 -0.92
N PRO A 38 -4.03 13.39 -0.57
CA PRO A 38 -3.48 13.27 0.78
C PRO A 38 -4.36 14.04 1.79
N ASP A 39 -4.30 13.63 3.05
CA ASP A 39 -4.90 14.39 4.15
C ASP A 39 -4.12 15.69 4.34
N GLU A 40 -4.73 16.84 4.11
CA GLU A 40 -4.14 18.17 4.26
C GLU A 40 -4.38 18.75 5.67
N GLY A 41 -4.27 17.91 6.70
CA GLY A 41 -4.41 18.33 8.10
C GLY A 41 -3.10 18.86 8.70
N PRO A 42 -3.14 19.48 9.90
CA PRO A 42 -1.94 19.76 10.66
C PRO A 42 -1.19 18.46 10.96
N PRO A 43 0.16 18.48 11.15
CA PRO A 43 0.92 17.29 11.44
C PRO A 43 0.38 16.58 12.68
N SER A 44 0.21 15.29 12.59
CA SER A 44 -0.25 14.45 13.69
C SER A 44 0.77 14.44 14.83
N GLU A 45 0.35 14.08 16.05
CA GLU A 45 1.27 13.91 17.18
C GLU A 45 2.40 12.93 16.86
N HIS A 46 2.11 11.88 16.11
CA HIS A 46 3.12 10.90 15.67
C HIS A 46 4.15 11.49 14.72
N GLU A 47 3.75 12.37 13.82
CA GLU A 47 4.67 13.08 12.92
C GLU A 47 5.56 14.06 13.70
N ILE A 48 4.99 14.76 14.68
CA ILE A 48 5.73 15.66 15.57
C ILE A 48 6.77 14.87 16.38
N VAL A 49 6.36 13.76 17.00
CA VAL A 49 7.25 12.89 17.78
C VAL A 49 8.34 12.27 16.90
N SER A 50 7.99 11.80 15.71
CA SER A 50 8.96 11.23 14.76
C SER A 50 10.01 12.25 14.34
N ARG A 51 9.61 13.49 14.07
CA ARG A 51 10.54 14.59 13.74
C ARG A 51 11.44 14.93 14.92
N ALA A 52 10.89 15.06 16.13
CA ALA A 52 11.68 15.33 17.33
C ALA A 52 12.68 14.22 17.63
N MET A 53 12.30 12.96 17.40
CA MET A 53 13.18 11.80 17.54
C MET A 53 14.32 11.83 16.52
N GLN A 54 14.03 12.15 15.26
CA GLN A 54 15.04 12.32 14.23
C GLN A 54 16.07 13.40 14.61
N GLU A 55 15.59 14.60 14.97
CA GLU A 55 16.44 15.71 15.39
C GLU A 55 17.34 15.34 16.60
N LEU A 56 16.81 14.60 17.56
CA LEU A 56 17.58 14.13 18.71
C LEU A 56 18.68 13.14 18.31
N LEU A 57 18.39 12.22 17.39
CA LEU A 57 19.36 11.25 16.88
C LEU A 57 20.47 11.94 16.08
N GLU A 58 20.13 12.94 15.27
CA GLU A 58 21.08 13.77 14.54
C GLU A 58 21.99 14.57 15.50
N GLN A 59 21.41 15.22 16.51
CA GLN A 59 22.16 15.94 17.55
C GLN A 59 23.13 15.04 18.33
N LYS A 60 22.76 13.78 18.55
CA LYS A 60 23.60 12.77 19.19
C LYS A 60 24.66 12.16 18.24
N GLY A 61 24.65 12.51 16.97
CA GLY A 61 25.56 11.95 15.97
C GLY A 61 25.35 10.45 15.70
N LEU A 62 24.16 9.92 16.00
CA LEU A 62 23.81 8.51 15.74
C LEU A 62 23.37 8.29 14.31
N ILE A 63 22.84 9.31 13.67
CA ILE A 63 22.43 9.35 12.26
C ILE A 63 22.78 10.73 11.70
N THR A 64 22.85 10.83 10.38
CA THR A 64 23.02 12.11 9.67
C THR A 64 21.84 12.35 8.74
N ALA A 65 21.53 13.60 8.44
CA ALA A 65 20.53 13.96 7.44
C ALA A 65 20.84 13.38 6.06
N ASP A 66 22.13 13.25 5.71
CA ASP A 66 22.57 12.66 4.44
C ASP A 66 22.31 11.14 4.38
N GLU A 67 22.51 10.41 5.48
CA GLU A 67 22.17 8.98 5.55
C GLU A 67 20.68 8.75 5.39
N ILE A 68 19.87 9.59 6.03
CA ILE A 68 18.40 9.51 5.89
C ILE A 68 18.00 9.78 4.44
N ARG A 69 18.50 10.89 3.85
CA ARG A 69 18.20 11.26 2.47
C ARG A 69 18.59 10.14 1.50
N ARG A 70 19.82 9.64 1.62
CA ARG A 70 20.32 8.55 0.79
C ARG A 70 19.47 7.27 0.91
N ARG A 71 19.00 6.96 2.12
CA ARG A 71 18.11 5.83 2.34
C ARG A 71 16.75 6.04 1.69
N MET A 72 16.20 7.25 1.74
CA MET A 72 14.96 7.61 1.07
C MET A 72 15.09 7.53 -0.45
N GLU A 73 16.18 8.05 -1.03
CA GLU A 73 16.48 7.97 -2.47
C GLU A 73 16.49 6.50 -2.95
N ILE A 74 17.15 5.60 -2.22
CA ILE A 74 17.15 4.17 -2.53
C ILE A 74 15.72 3.61 -2.53
N PHE A 75 14.90 3.97 -1.54
CA PHE A 75 13.51 3.54 -1.47
C PHE A 75 12.64 4.12 -2.59
N GLU A 76 12.93 5.31 -3.07
CA GLU A 76 12.16 5.97 -4.12
C GLU A 76 12.58 5.56 -5.53
N GLU A 77 13.89 5.38 -5.76
CA GLU A 77 14.45 5.13 -7.09
C GLU A 77 14.60 3.64 -7.40
N GLU A 78 15.16 2.86 -6.48
CA GLU A 78 15.49 1.45 -6.78
C GLU A 78 14.34 0.49 -6.46
N PHE A 79 13.66 0.66 -5.32
CA PHE A 79 12.74 -0.34 -4.82
C PHE A 79 11.45 -0.50 -5.65
N PRO A 80 10.86 0.57 -6.24
CA PRO A 80 9.71 0.40 -7.10
C PRO A 80 9.97 -0.50 -8.32
N PHE A 81 11.19 -0.50 -8.84
CA PHE A 81 11.60 -1.35 -9.96
C PHE A 81 11.77 -2.82 -9.58
N ARG A 82 12.02 -3.13 -8.29
CA ARG A 82 12.13 -4.52 -7.84
C ARG A 82 10.82 -5.25 -8.01
N GLY A 83 9.71 -4.65 -7.58
CA GLY A 83 8.37 -5.23 -7.74
C GLY A 83 7.99 -5.44 -9.19
N SER A 84 8.22 -4.44 -10.04
CA SER A 84 7.90 -4.55 -11.47
C SER A 84 8.70 -5.66 -12.16
N ARG A 85 9.99 -5.85 -11.82
CA ARG A 85 10.81 -6.95 -12.34
C ARG A 85 10.32 -8.33 -11.87
N VAL A 86 9.98 -8.46 -10.57
CA VAL A 86 9.41 -9.70 -10.03
C VAL A 86 8.13 -10.08 -10.76
N ILE A 87 7.23 -9.13 -10.99
CA ILE A 87 5.97 -9.41 -11.67
C ILE A 87 6.17 -9.63 -13.18
N ALA A 88 7.06 -8.89 -13.84
CA ALA A 88 7.40 -9.12 -15.25
C ALA A 88 7.94 -10.55 -15.47
N ARG A 89 8.83 -11.02 -14.57
CA ARG A 89 9.29 -12.41 -14.58
C ARG A 89 8.15 -13.40 -14.33
N ALA A 90 7.22 -13.11 -13.42
CA ALA A 90 6.05 -13.96 -13.21
C ALA A 90 5.14 -14.06 -14.45
N TRP A 91 5.13 -13.05 -15.30
CA TRP A 91 4.40 -13.07 -16.56
C TRP A 91 5.08 -13.88 -17.66
N THR A 92 6.40 -14.02 -17.60
CA THR A 92 7.21 -14.73 -18.63
C THR A 92 7.58 -16.15 -18.21
N ASP A 93 7.68 -16.43 -16.93
CA ASP A 93 8.04 -17.72 -16.34
C ASP A 93 6.89 -18.27 -15.47
N ALA A 94 6.12 -19.21 -16.02
CA ALA A 94 4.99 -19.82 -15.31
C ALA A 94 5.42 -20.61 -14.06
N ALA A 95 6.63 -21.20 -14.06
CA ALA A 95 7.15 -21.92 -12.91
C ALA A 95 7.53 -20.95 -11.78
N PHE A 96 8.15 -19.82 -12.11
CA PHE A 96 8.41 -18.76 -11.16
C PHE A 96 7.10 -18.16 -10.60
N ARG A 97 6.11 -17.87 -11.47
CA ARG A 97 4.79 -17.40 -11.03
C ARG A 97 4.16 -18.34 -10.01
N LYS A 98 4.20 -19.64 -10.25
CA LYS A 98 3.68 -20.63 -9.31
C LYS A 98 4.37 -20.51 -7.94
N ARG A 99 5.71 -20.44 -7.90
CA ARG A 99 6.47 -20.27 -6.66
C ARG A 99 6.17 -18.95 -5.97
N LEU A 100 6.00 -17.87 -6.73
CA LEU A 100 5.64 -16.54 -6.19
C LEU A 100 4.29 -16.57 -5.47
N LEU A 101 3.31 -17.26 -6.02
CA LEU A 101 1.98 -17.41 -5.43
C LEU A 101 1.99 -18.35 -4.21
N GLU A 102 2.88 -19.35 -4.17
CA GLU A 102 3.02 -20.28 -3.06
C GLU A 102 3.82 -19.67 -1.88
N ASP A 103 4.93 -19.00 -2.17
CA ASP A 103 5.82 -18.37 -1.18
C ASP A 103 6.50 -17.14 -1.78
N GLY A 104 5.82 -15.99 -1.65
CA GLY A 104 6.30 -14.74 -2.22
C GLY A 104 7.67 -14.31 -1.73
N LYS A 105 7.99 -14.56 -0.44
CA LYS A 105 9.30 -14.22 0.13
C LYS A 105 10.43 -15.01 -0.53
N LYS A 106 10.29 -16.34 -0.63
CA LYS A 106 11.30 -17.18 -1.27
C LYS A 106 11.47 -16.86 -2.75
N ALA A 107 10.36 -16.63 -3.45
CA ALA A 107 10.44 -16.28 -4.87
C ALA A 107 11.12 -14.93 -5.11
N CYS A 108 10.85 -13.91 -4.27
CA CYS A 108 11.57 -12.64 -4.34
C CYS A 108 13.07 -12.79 -4.10
N ALA A 109 13.49 -13.65 -3.17
CA ALA A 109 14.91 -13.92 -2.92
C ALA A 109 15.63 -14.47 -4.16
N GLU A 110 14.96 -15.25 -5.03
CA GLU A 110 15.51 -15.71 -6.32
C GLU A 110 15.86 -14.56 -7.28
N THR A 111 15.27 -13.39 -7.08
CA THR A 111 15.53 -12.17 -7.87
C THR A 111 16.47 -11.19 -7.17
N GLY A 112 17.06 -11.58 -6.04
CA GLY A 112 17.93 -10.72 -5.24
C GLY A 112 17.18 -9.73 -4.33
N VAL A 113 15.86 -9.86 -4.17
CA VAL A 113 15.07 -9.05 -3.26
C VAL A 113 14.90 -9.74 -1.93
N ASP A 114 15.59 -9.25 -0.90
CA ASP A 114 15.41 -9.70 0.47
C ASP A 114 14.27 -8.91 1.14
N LEU A 115 13.28 -9.62 1.68
CA LEU A 115 12.13 -9.06 2.39
C LEU A 115 12.29 -9.14 3.91
N GLU A 116 13.52 -9.35 4.40
CA GLU A 116 13.86 -9.43 5.83
C GLU A 116 12.90 -10.35 6.61
N ALA A 117 12.21 -9.83 7.63
CA ALA A 117 11.27 -10.61 8.46
C ALA A 117 9.84 -10.66 7.89
N THR A 118 9.53 -9.90 6.84
CA THR A 118 8.16 -9.76 6.34
C THR A 118 7.74 -10.98 5.51
N ARG A 119 6.56 -11.53 5.79
CA ARG A 119 5.91 -12.50 4.92
C ARG A 119 5.20 -11.78 3.78
N LEU A 120 5.54 -12.12 2.54
CA LEU A 120 4.88 -11.62 1.33
C LEU A 120 3.91 -12.66 0.79
N ILE A 121 2.67 -12.22 0.52
CA ILE A 121 1.65 -13.02 -0.16
C ILE A 121 1.35 -12.33 -1.51
N ALA A 122 1.65 -13.03 -2.59
CA ALA A 122 1.25 -12.62 -3.93
C ALA A 122 -0.19 -13.07 -4.21
N VAL A 123 -1.02 -12.17 -4.71
CA VAL A 123 -2.41 -12.43 -5.09
C VAL A 123 -2.62 -12.12 -6.56
N GLU A 124 -3.12 -13.10 -7.32
CA GLU A 124 -3.22 -12.99 -8.77
C GLU A 124 -4.60 -12.50 -9.20
N ASN A 125 -4.62 -11.52 -10.11
CA ASN A 125 -5.82 -11.10 -10.81
C ASN A 125 -6.14 -12.10 -11.92
N THR A 126 -7.44 -12.39 -12.04
CA THR A 126 -7.99 -13.25 -13.10
C THR A 126 -9.10 -12.51 -13.85
N PRO A 127 -9.64 -13.05 -14.95
CA PRO A 127 -10.80 -12.45 -15.62
C PRO A 127 -12.00 -12.20 -14.69
N ASP A 128 -12.14 -12.99 -13.61
CA ASP A 128 -13.28 -12.95 -12.69
C ASP A 128 -12.94 -12.33 -11.33
N VAL A 129 -11.66 -12.08 -11.04
CA VAL A 129 -11.20 -11.57 -9.73
C VAL A 129 -10.18 -10.45 -9.90
N HIS A 130 -10.44 -9.33 -9.26
CA HIS A 130 -9.53 -8.21 -9.12
C HIS A 130 -9.15 -8.01 -7.65
N ASN A 131 -7.87 -7.99 -7.35
CA ASN A 131 -7.35 -7.86 -6.00
C ASN A 131 -6.88 -6.43 -5.74
N VAL A 132 -7.15 -5.93 -4.54
CA VAL A 132 -6.71 -4.61 -4.05
C VAL A 132 -6.11 -4.79 -2.67
N ILE A 133 -5.07 -4.04 -2.37
CA ILE A 133 -4.37 -4.09 -1.09
C ILE A 133 -4.63 -2.83 -0.28
N VAL A 134 -4.81 -3.02 1.02
CA VAL A 134 -4.93 -1.94 2.00
C VAL A 134 -4.18 -2.33 3.27
N CYS A 135 -3.90 -1.37 4.14
CA CYS A 135 -3.73 -1.60 5.56
C CYS A 135 -4.72 -0.70 6.31
N THR A 136 -5.77 -1.28 6.87
CA THR A 136 -6.82 -0.52 7.57
C THR A 136 -6.32 0.07 8.88
N LEU A 137 -5.31 -0.54 9.50
CA LEU A 137 -4.80 -0.14 10.82
C LEU A 137 -3.76 0.99 10.74
N CYS A 138 -2.83 0.90 9.79
CA CYS A 138 -1.73 1.86 9.69
C CYS A 138 -1.29 2.06 8.23
N SER A 139 -0.07 1.69 7.86
CA SER A 139 0.46 1.83 6.50
C SER A 139 1.34 0.66 6.10
N CYS A 140 0.96 -0.56 6.52
CA CYS A 140 1.71 -1.76 6.22
C CYS A 140 1.78 -2.01 4.70
N TYR A 141 2.98 -2.01 4.16
CA TYR A 141 3.28 -1.96 2.75
C TYR A 141 4.58 -2.74 2.46
N PRO A 142 4.71 -3.48 1.37
CA PRO A 142 5.92 -4.22 1.04
C PRO A 142 7.01 -3.26 0.49
N ARG A 143 7.63 -2.49 1.38
CA ARG A 143 8.56 -1.40 1.05
C ARG A 143 9.78 -1.87 0.28
N GLU A 144 10.32 -3.04 0.64
CA GLU A 144 11.50 -3.64 0.01
C GLU A 144 11.26 -4.00 -1.46
N LEU A 145 9.98 -4.13 -1.83
CA LEU A 145 9.53 -4.49 -3.17
C LEU A 145 8.98 -3.31 -3.97
N LEU A 146 8.24 -2.41 -3.32
CA LEU A 146 7.48 -1.35 -3.98
C LEU A 146 7.93 0.08 -3.60
N GLY A 147 8.97 0.21 -2.78
CA GLY A 147 9.44 1.49 -2.26
C GLY A 147 8.55 2.07 -1.17
N MET A 148 8.59 3.38 -0.99
CA MET A 148 7.76 4.04 0.03
C MET A 148 6.28 4.04 -0.35
N PRO A 149 5.38 3.80 0.62
CA PRO A 149 3.95 3.88 0.34
C PRO A 149 3.57 5.30 -0.08
N PRO A 150 2.78 5.45 -1.16
CA PRO A 150 2.29 6.77 -1.57
C PRO A 150 1.39 7.37 -0.49
N THR A 151 1.27 8.71 -0.49
CA THR A 151 0.48 9.44 0.52
C THR A 151 -0.97 8.99 0.56
N TRP A 152 -1.58 8.78 -0.61
CA TRP A 152 -2.96 8.30 -0.69
C TRP A 152 -3.18 6.93 -0.04
N TYR A 153 -2.18 6.01 -0.09
CA TYR A 153 -2.27 4.68 0.55
C TYR A 153 -2.37 4.77 2.08
N LYS A 154 -1.78 5.82 2.67
CA LYS A 154 -1.81 6.09 4.10
C LYS A 154 -3.03 6.87 4.55
N SER A 155 -3.75 7.50 3.62
CA SER A 155 -4.88 8.38 3.95
C SER A 155 -6.04 7.61 4.60
N ASP A 156 -6.69 8.22 5.57
CA ASP A 156 -7.88 7.65 6.21
C ASP A 156 -9.01 7.44 5.19
N ASN A 157 -9.10 8.31 4.20
CA ASN A 157 -10.08 8.22 3.13
C ASN A 157 -9.92 6.91 2.33
N TYR A 158 -8.71 6.60 1.84
CA TYR A 158 -8.46 5.34 1.14
C TYR A 158 -8.70 4.13 2.04
N ARG A 159 -8.10 4.13 3.24
CA ARG A 159 -8.10 2.98 4.15
C ARG A 159 -9.51 2.58 4.62
N SER A 160 -10.37 3.57 4.88
CA SER A 160 -11.75 3.30 5.30
C SER A 160 -12.64 2.92 4.11
N ARG A 161 -12.55 3.62 2.97
CA ARG A 161 -13.48 3.46 1.87
C ARG A 161 -13.22 2.20 1.04
N VAL A 162 -11.97 1.85 0.80
CA VAL A 162 -11.63 0.69 -0.06
C VAL A 162 -12.23 -0.62 0.43
N VAL A 163 -12.47 -0.75 1.74
CA VAL A 163 -13.07 -1.96 2.33
C VAL A 163 -14.58 -2.02 2.08
N PHE A 164 -15.27 -0.88 2.12
CA PHE A 164 -16.74 -0.83 2.00
C PHE A 164 -17.22 -0.58 0.58
N GLU A 165 -16.49 0.22 -0.19
CA GLU A 165 -16.85 0.62 -1.55
C GLU A 165 -15.66 0.52 -2.53
N PRO A 166 -15.02 -0.66 -2.64
CA PRO A 166 -13.78 -0.79 -3.41
C PRO A 166 -13.95 -0.39 -4.88
N ARG A 167 -15.11 -0.64 -5.50
CA ARG A 167 -15.36 -0.27 -6.90
C ARG A 167 -15.42 1.24 -7.10
N ALA A 168 -15.97 2.00 -6.14
CA ALA A 168 -16.01 3.46 -6.20
C ALA A 168 -14.57 4.01 -6.09
N VAL A 169 -13.79 3.51 -5.14
CA VAL A 169 -12.38 3.87 -4.99
C VAL A 169 -11.57 3.54 -6.26
N LEU A 170 -11.70 2.34 -6.81
CA LEU A 170 -11.03 1.95 -8.05
C LEU A 170 -11.37 2.89 -9.23
N LYS A 171 -12.62 3.32 -9.31
CA LYS A 171 -13.07 4.28 -10.35
C LYS A 171 -12.38 5.63 -10.22
N GLU A 172 -12.13 6.10 -9.01
CA GLU A 172 -11.36 7.34 -8.74
C GLU A 172 -9.92 7.25 -9.25
N PHE A 173 -9.31 6.04 -9.22
CA PHE A 173 -8.02 5.75 -9.84
C PHE A 173 -8.09 5.46 -11.34
N GLY A 174 -9.27 5.63 -11.96
CA GLY A 174 -9.48 5.39 -13.38
C GLY A 174 -9.61 3.90 -13.76
N THR A 175 -9.90 3.03 -12.77
CA THR A 175 -10.11 1.60 -13.00
C THR A 175 -11.60 1.26 -12.91
N VAL A 176 -12.21 0.97 -14.07
CA VAL A 176 -13.60 0.54 -14.16
C VAL A 176 -13.62 -0.95 -14.49
N LEU A 177 -14.18 -1.74 -13.60
CA LEU A 177 -14.28 -3.19 -13.74
C LEU A 177 -15.68 -3.61 -14.16
N PRO A 178 -15.82 -4.62 -15.04
CA PRO A 178 -17.11 -5.23 -15.37
C PRO A 178 -17.82 -5.77 -14.10
N ASP A 179 -19.13 -5.78 -14.11
CA ASP A 179 -19.95 -6.16 -12.93
C ASP A 179 -19.69 -7.58 -12.44
N HIS A 180 -19.39 -8.51 -13.37
CA HIS A 180 -19.10 -9.91 -13.02
C HIS A 180 -17.78 -10.10 -12.28
N VAL A 181 -16.84 -9.14 -12.37
CA VAL A 181 -15.53 -9.26 -11.69
C VAL A 181 -15.69 -9.05 -10.20
N THR A 182 -15.28 -10.02 -9.40
CA THR A 182 -15.26 -9.90 -7.94
C THR A 182 -14.05 -9.09 -7.50
N VAL A 183 -14.27 -8.03 -6.74
CA VAL A 183 -13.18 -7.27 -6.10
C VAL A 183 -12.88 -7.87 -4.73
N ARG A 184 -11.61 -8.27 -4.51
CA ARG A 184 -11.12 -8.78 -3.23
C ARG A 184 -10.17 -7.78 -2.61
N VAL A 185 -10.46 -7.33 -1.41
CA VAL A 185 -9.63 -6.41 -0.63
C VAL A 185 -8.79 -7.21 0.37
N HIS A 186 -7.47 -7.03 0.33
CA HIS A 186 -6.51 -7.72 1.19
C HIS A 186 -5.92 -6.73 2.19
N ASP A 187 -6.12 -7.01 3.48
CA ASP A 187 -5.65 -6.16 4.56
C ASP A 187 -4.27 -6.60 5.04
N SER A 188 -3.25 -5.80 4.74
CA SER A 188 -1.87 -5.99 5.21
C SER A 188 -1.75 -5.66 6.70
N ASN A 189 -0.86 -6.35 7.39
CA ASN A 189 -0.58 -6.10 8.80
C ASN A 189 0.93 -6.12 9.10
N ALA A 190 1.34 -6.08 10.36
CA ALA A 190 2.74 -6.02 10.76
C ALA A 190 3.57 -7.22 10.25
N ASP A 191 2.99 -8.41 10.22
CA ASP A 191 3.70 -9.65 9.90
C ASP A 191 3.55 -10.06 8.42
N MET A 192 2.51 -9.55 7.75
CA MET A 192 2.07 -10.00 6.45
C MET A 192 1.80 -8.84 5.50
N ARG A 193 2.39 -8.89 4.33
CA ARG A 193 2.21 -7.93 3.24
C ARG A 193 1.68 -8.64 2.01
N TYR A 194 0.94 -7.91 1.20
CA TYR A 194 0.42 -8.40 -0.07
C TYR A 194 1.07 -7.67 -1.24
N VAL A 195 1.13 -8.35 -2.38
CA VAL A 195 1.44 -7.76 -3.68
C VAL A 195 0.48 -8.34 -4.72
N VAL A 196 -0.06 -7.50 -5.59
CA VAL A 196 -0.92 -7.95 -6.69
C VAL A 196 -0.06 -8.39 -7.86
N VAL A 197 -0.36 -9.57 -8.41
CA VAL A 197 0.07 -10.00 -9.73
C VAL A 197 -1.05 -9.65 -10.72
N PRO A 198 -0.97 -8.51 -11.40
CA PRO A 198 -2.03 -8.10 -12.32
C PRO A 198 -2.04 -8.99 -13.56
N MET A 199 -3.18 -9.03 -14.28
CA MET A 199 -3.24 -9.70 -15.57
C MET A 199 -2.28 -9.02 -16.56
N ARG A 200 -1.54 -9.85 -17.31
CA ARG A 200 -0.70 -9.36 -18.40
C ARG A 200 -1.58 -8.79 -19.53
N PRO A 201 -1.33 -7.55 -19.97
CA PRO A 201 -2.11 -6.96 -21.06
C PRO A 201 -1.98 -7.75 -22.37
N LYS A 202 -3.08 -7.91 -23.07
CA LYS A 202 -3.07 -8.45 -24.45
C LYS A 202 -2.24 -7.53 -25.35
N GLY A 203 -1.52 -8.12 -26.32
CA GLY A 203 -0.65 -7.37 -27.24
C GLY A 203 0.78 -7.15 -26.70
N THR A 204 1.12 -7.77 -25.56
CA THR A 204 2.49 -7.76 -25.02
C THR A 204 3.22 -9.08 -25.25
N GLU A 205 2.68 -9.95 -26.11
CA GLU A 205 3.31 -11.21 -26.48
C GLU A 205 4.67 -10.92 -27.15
N GLY A 206 5.72 -11.60 -26.69
CA GLY A 206 7.08 -11.37 -27.17
C GLY A 206 7.82 -10.16 -26.60
N TRP A 207 7.21 -9.40 -25.68
CA TRP A 207 7.91 -8.35 -24.96
C TRP A 207 8.95 -8.93 -24.00
N SER A 208 10.09 -8.23 -23.88
CA SER A 208 11.11 -8.56 -22.87
C SER A 208 10.62 -8.26 -21.45
N GLU A 209 11.30 -8.85 -20.44
CA GLU A 209 10.97 -8.55 -19.04
C GLU A 209 11.12 -7.05 -18.72
N GLU A 210 12.09 -6.35 -19.31
CA GLU A 210 12.29 -4.91 -19.14
C GLU A 210 11.12 -4.11 -19.72
N GLN A 211 10.64 -4.48 -20.90
CA GLN A 211 9.48 -3.83 -21.51
C GLN A 211 8.21 -4.05 -20.67
N LEU A 212 8.03 -5.26 -20.18
CA LEU A 212 6.92 -5.62 -19.30
C LEU A 212 7.02 -4.90 -17.93
N ALA A 213 8.21 -4.81 -17.35
CA ALA A 213 8.44 -4.08 -16.12
C ALA A 213 8.12 -2.58 -16.28
N GLY A 214 8.39 -2.02 -17.46
CA GLY A 214 8.11 -0.60 -17.77
C GLY A 214 6.65 -0.19 -17.75
N ILE A 215 5.70 -1.15 -17.87
CA ILE A 215 4.26 -0.88 -17.78
C ILE A 215 3.66 -1.19 -16.40
N LEU A 216 4.49 -1.64 -15.47
CA LEU A 216 4.09 -1.94 -14.09
C LEU A 216 4.46 -0.79 -13.17
N THR A 217 3.50 -0.29 -12.45
CA THR A 217 3.65 0.79 -11.48
C THR A 217 3.31 0.29 -10.07
N ARG A 218 3.66 1.05 -9.06
CA ARG A 218 3.23 0.79 -7.68
C ARG A 218 1.71 0.62 -7.58
N ASP A 219 0.96 1.48 -8.27
CA ASP A 219 -0.50 1.48 -8.27
C ASP A 219 -1.07 0.20 -8.88
N THR A 220 -0.43 -0.36 -9.92
CA THR A 220 -0.82 -1.66 -10.49
C THR A 220 -0.50 -2.82 -9.54
N LEU A 221 0.57 -2.72 -8.74
CA LEU A 221 1.00 -3.76 -7.81
C LEU A 221 0.28 -3.68 -6.45
N VAL A 222 -0.34 -2.54 -6.14
CA VAL A 222 -1.35 -2.38 -5.07
C VAL A 222 -2.73 -2.81 -5.54
N GLY A 223 -2.97 -2.77 -6.85
CA GLY A 223 -4.23 -3.18 -7.47
C GLY A 223 -5.25 -2.07 -7.64
N VAL A 224 -4.89 -0.80 -7.42
CA VAL A 224 -5.82 0.32 -7.66
C VAL A 224 -5.90 0.71 -9.13
N THR A 225 -4.88 0.34 -9.94
CA THR A 225 -4.90 0.49 -11.39
C THR A 225 -4.59 -0.84 -12.10
N VAL A 226 -4.79 -0.87 -13.41
CA VAL A 226 -4.42 -2.00 -14.28
C VAL A 226 -3.28 -1.57 -15.21
N PRO A 227 -2.34 -2.49 -15.55
CA PRO A 227 -1.27 -2.19 -16.49
C PRO A 227 -1.84 -1.81 -17.85
N ARG A 228 -1.28 -0.78 -18.47
CA ARG A 228 -1.70 -0.27 -19.78
C ARG A 228 -0.50 -0.17 -20.71
N ILE A 229 -0.70 -0.56 -21.96
CA ILE A 229 0.29 -0.32 -23.02
C ILE A 229 0.26 1.16 -23.34
N PRO A 230 1.39 1.90 -23.30
CA PRO A 230 1.44 3.28 -23.74
C PRO A 230 0.93 3.41 -25.19
N ALA A 231 0.15 4.43 -25.47
CA ALA A 231 -0.20 4.74 -26.86
C ALA A 231 1.10 4.97 -27.66
N ARG A 232 1.20 4.38 -28.84
CA ARG A 232 2.30 4.72 -29.76
C ARG A 232 2.07 6.15 -30.24
N GLU A 233 3.02 7.03 -29.97
CA GLU A 233 3.07 8.35 -30.60
C GLU A 233 3.27 8.25 -32.12
#